data_df46a67136abf78e080b2e5d1049dc5e
#
_entry.id   df46a67136abf78e080b2e5d1049dc5e
#
_cell.length_a   1.000
_cell.length_b   1.000
_cell.length_c   1.000
_cell.angle_alpha   90.00
_cell.angle_beta   90.00
_cell.angle_gamma   90.00
#
_symmetry.space_group_name_H-M   'P 1'
#
loop_
_entity.id
_entity.type
_entity.pdbx_description
1 polymer ?
#
loop_
_entity_poly.entity_id
_entity_poly.type
_entity_poly.pdbx_seq_one_letter_code
_entity_poly.pdbx_strand_id
1 'polypeptide(L)'
;MKTVIIILAIVCFILMGALSYSIYTSTGTIAGLNDQVKALKSQSDNLTAQLQEEKDNNTVLSKQAYPRSFATPREMSTWLQANKPLTAGEYYSNDAMAMLNLARNDGVWMGLMPIKIDSYSSTLTVPIDGGGYVFCVAVVADGTFYLIDPSDGNFKRLTSMSAEFKWDDTTKLSKNLH
;
A
#
# COMPACT_ATOMS: atom_id res chain seq x y z
N MET A 1 16.98 -55.88 67.72
CA MET A 1 16.16 -55.87 66.54
C MET A 1 15.14 -54.70 66.45
N LYS A 2 14.31 -54.48 67.48
CA LYS A 2 13.27 -53.43 67.50
C LYS A 2 13.82 -52.01 67.27
N THR A 3 14.96 -51.66 67.89
CA THR A 3 15.58 -50.33 67.76
C THR A 3 16.09 -50.04 66.37
N VAL A 4 16.62 -51.04 65.64
CA VAL A 4 17.10 -50.90 64.22
C VAL A 4 15.93 -50.64 63.28
N ILE A 5 14.78 -51.30 63.55
CA ILE A 5 13.60 -51.11 62.71
C ILE A 5 13.02 -49.67 62.89
N ILE A 6 13.03 -49.13 64.13
CA ILE A 6 12.60 -47.77 64.36
C ILE A 6 13.50 -46.74 63.68
N ILE A 7 14.81 -46.91 63.77
CA ILE A 7 15.76 -46.02 63.14
C ILE A 7 15.59 -46.06 61.60
N LEU A 8 15.42 -47.25 61.01
CA LEU A 8 15.19 -47.40 59.57
C LEU A 8 13.90 -46.73 59.13
N ALA A 9 12.82 -46.85 59.96
CA ALA A 9 11.54 -46.18 59.64
C ALA A 9 11.66 -44.65 59.66
N ILE A 10 12.40 -44.10 60.62
CA ILE A 10 12.63 -42.64 60.76
C ILE A 10 13.45 -42.15 59.54
N VAL A 11 14.50 -42.86 59.14
CA VAL A 11 15.31 -42.52 57.97
C VAL A 11 14.47 -42.55 56.69
N CYS A 12 13.64 -43.57 56.51
CA CYS A 12 12.71 -43.62 55.37
C CYS A 12 11.73 -42.46 55.32
N PHE A 13 11.18 -42.03 56.49
CA PHE A 13 10.29 -40.88 56.56
C PHE A 13 10.99 -39.57 56.19
N ILE A 14 12.23 -39.37 56.66
CA ILE A 14 13.03 -38.18 56.30
C ILE A 14 13.33 -38.15 54.79
N LEU A 15 13.71 -39.29 54.23
CA LEU A 15 14.02 -39.41 52.79
C LEU A 15 12.76 -39.16 51.92
N MET A 16 11.59 -39.71 52.32
CA MET A 16 10.34 -39.44 51.61
C MET A 16 9.94 -37.98 51.70
N GLY A 17 10.11 -37.34 52.87
CA GLY A 17 9.86 -35.92 53.05
C GLY A 17 10.75 -35.05 52.16
N ALA A 18 12.06 -35.35 52.13
CA ALA A 18 13.01 -34.64 51.28
C ALA A 18 12.70 -34.81 49.77
N LEU A 19 12.33 -36.02 49.35
CA LEU A 19 11.92 -36.30 47.98
C LEU A 19 10.63 -35.55 47.59
N SER A 20 9.63 -35.57 48.47
CA SER A 20 8.38 -34.85 48.26
C SER A 20 8.60 -33.32 48.13
N TYR A 21 9.47 -32.75 48.96
CA TYR A 21 9.83 -31.35 48.92
C TYR A 21 10.58 -31.01 47.60
N SER A 22 11.53 -31.85 47.18
CA SER A 22 12.26 -31.68 45.93
C SER A 22 11.33 -31.74 44.71
N ILE A 23 10.39 -32.68 44.69
CA ILE A 23 9.39 -32.78 43.62
C ILE A 23 8.49 -31.54 43.61
N TYR A 24 8.03 -31.07 44.75
CA TYR A 24 7.18 -29.90 44.84
C TYR A 24 7.87 -28.63 44.33
N THR A 25 9.11 -28.37 44.71
CA THR A 25 9.89 -27.23 44.25
C THR A 25 10.19 -27.32 42.75
N SER A 26 10.53 -28.50 42.26
CA SER A 26 10.77 -28.73 40.81
C SER A 26 9.51 -28.50 39.97
N THR A 27 8.33 -28.94 40.48
CA THR A 27 7.07 -28.75 39.76
C THR A 27 6.70 -27.26 39.67
N GLY A 28 6.94 -26.49 40.73
CA GLY A 28 6.75 -25.04 40.74
C GLY A 28 7.66 -24.33 39.75
N THR A 29 8.93 -24.74 39.70
CA THR A 29 9.91 -24.19 38.72
C THR A 29 9.53 -24.52 37.29
N ILE A 30 9.10 -25.74 37.02
CA ILE A 30 8.66 -26.18 35.68
C ILE A 30 7.41 -25.40 35.23
N ALA A 31 6.44 -25.20 36.15
CA ALA A 31 5.26 -24.39 35.86
C ALA A 31 5.64 -22.94 35.51
N GLY A 32 6.52 -22.33 36.31
CA GLY A 32 7.00 -20.97 36.04
C GLY A 32 7.76 -20.85 34.70
N LEU A 33 8.61 -21.83 34.36
CA LEU A 33 9.28 -21.86 33.08
C LEU A 33 8.30 -22.03 31.90
N ASN A 34 7.28 -22.84 32.06
CA ASN A 34 6.26 -23.05 31.03
C ASN A 34 5.45 -21.76 30.78
N ASP A 35 5.13 -21.00 31.83
CA ASP A 35 4.48 -19.71 31.68
C ASP A 35 5.37 -18.66 31.02
N GLN A 36 6.67 -18.66 31.33
CA GLN A 36 7.64 -17.80 30.62
C GLN A 36 7.76 -18.18 29.14
N VAL A 37 7.78 -19.46 28.81
CA VAL A 37 7.81 -19.94 27.41
C VAL A 37 6.56 -19.51 26.67
N LYS A 38 5.38 -19.59 27.27
CA LYS A 38 4.14 -19.11 26.68
C LYS A 38 4.16 -17.60 26.45
N ALA A 39 4.63 -16.83 27.44
CA ALA A 39 4.76 -15.38 27.34
C ALA A 39 5.74 -14.98 26.21
N LEU A 40 6.90 -15.62 26.16
CA LEU A 40 7.89 -15.38 25.12
C LEU A 40 7.37 -15.76 23.72
N LYS A 41 6.62 -16.85 23.60
CA LYS A 41 5.99 -17.24 22.35
C LYS A 41 4.97 -16.19 21.90
N SER A 42 4.09 -15.74 22.78
CA SER A 42 3.13 -14.67 22.47
C SER A 42 3.82 -13.36 22.05
N GLN A 43 4.92 -13.01 22.72
CA GLN A 43 5.72 -11.85 22.36
C GLN A 43 6.38 -12.01 20.98
N SER A 44 6.91 -13.19 20.68
CA SER A 44 7.49 -13.52 19.38
C SER A 44 6.45 -13.43 18.25
N ASP A 45 5.24 -13.96 18.47
CA ASP A 45 4.15 -13.92 17.50
C ASP A 45 3.72 -12.46 17.26
N ASN A 46 3.63 -11.64 18.30
CA ASN A 46 3.31 -10.22 18.18
C ASN A 46 4.39 -9.45 17.41
N LEU A 47 5.66 -9.66 17.73
CA LEU A 47 6.77 -9.03 17.01
C LEU A 47 6.81 -9.44 15.53
N THR A 48 6.47 -10.69 15.24
CA THR A 48 6.38 -11.18 13.86
C THR A 48 5.27 -10.48 13.09
N ALA A 49 4.11 -10.28 13.72
CA ALA A 49 3.00 -9.54 13.12
C ALA A 49 3.36 -8.06 12.86
N GLN A 50 4.00 -7.40 13.83
CA GLN A 50 4.47 -6.01 13.68
C GLN A 50 5.52 -5.89 12.57
N LEU A 51 6.45 -6.82 12.47
CA LEU A 51 7.46 -6.83 11.42
C LEU A 51 6.84 -6.98 10.03
N GLN A 52 5.80 -7.81 9.91
CA GLN A 52 5.08 -7.97 8.65
C GLN A 52 4.34 -6.69 8.27
N GLU A 53 3.65 -6.05 9.22
CA GLU A 53 2.97 -4.78 9.00
C GLU A 53 3.94 -3.67 8.57
N GLU A 54 5.08 -3.53 9.23
CA GLU A 54 6.11 -2.55 8.87
C GLU A 54 6.71 -2.83 7.49
N LYS A 55 6.89 -4.11 7.13
CA LYS A 55 7.36 -4.50 5.81
C LYS A 55 6.36 -4.13 4.71
N ASP A 56 5.08 -4.35 4.97
CA ASP A 56 4.01 -4.01 4.03
C ASP A 56 3.91 -2.48 3.86
N ASN A 57 3.95 -1.72 4.97
CA ASN A 57 4.00 -0.26 4.96
C ASN A 57 5.22 0.27 4.19
N ASN A 58 6.39 -0.31 4.41
CA ASN A 58 7.62 0.09 3.71
C ASN A 58 7.52 -0.19 2.20
N THR A 59 6.87 -1.28 1.83
CA THR A 59 6.61 -1.61 0.42
C THR A 59 5.71 -0.56 -0.24
N VAL A 60 4.65 -0.13 0.43
CA VAL A 60 3.74 0.93 -0.05
C VAL A 60 4.50 2.26 -0.16
N LEU A 61 5.22 2.66 0.89
CA LEU A 61 6.00 3.91 0.89
C LEU A 61 7.08 3.91 -0.19
N SER A 62 7.73 2.79 -0.43
CA SER A 62 8.73 2.64 -1.49
C SER A 62 8.13 2.86 -2.88
N LYS A 63 6.94 2.30 -3.15
CA LYS A 63 6.22 2.54 -4.41
C LYS A 63 5.86 4.01 -4.60
N GLN A 64 5.43 4.68 -3.53
CA GLN A 64 5.06 6.10 -3.57
C GLN A 64 6.28 7.02 -3.71
N ALA A 65 7.42 6.66 -3.09
CA ALA A 65 8.65 7.45 -3.13
C ALA A 65 9.38 7.32 -4.48
N TYR A 66 9.28 6.15 -5.12
CA TYR A 66 9.96 5.85 -6.39
C TYR A 66 8.96 5.30 -7.41
N PRO A 67 8.02 6.13 -7.88
CA PRO A 67 7.03 5.70 -8.84
C PRO A 67 7.72 5.35 -10.18
N ARG A 68 7.31 4.23 -10.76
CA ARG A 68 7.80 3.80 -12.06
C ARG A 68 6.98 4.41 -13.19
N SER A 69 7.56 4.54 -14.36
CA SER A 69 6.83 4.78 -15.59
C SER A 69 5.99 3.56 -15.99
N PHE A 70 4.95 3.76 -16.76
CA PHE A 70 4.28 2.65 -17.44
C PHE A 70 5.25 1.99 -18.43
N ALA A 71 5.27 0.65 -18.51
CA ALA A 71 6.16 -0.03 -19.44
C ALA A 71 5.78 0.22 -20.91
N THR A 72 4.47 0.26 -21.18
CA THR A 72 3.92 0.46 -22.52
C THR A 72 2.66 1.32 -22.50
N PRO A 73 2.27 1.93 -23.65
CA PRO A 73 0.99 2.61 -23.76
C PRO A 73 -0.21 1.68 -23.50
N ARG A 74 -0.08 0.40 -23.83
CA ARG A 74 -1.12 -0.60 -23.57
C ARG A 74 -1.30 -0.84 -22.07
N GLU A 75 -0.22 -0.94 -21.31
CA GLU A 75 -0.29 -1.04 -19.85
C GLU A 75 -1.00 0.17 -19.27
N MET A 76 -0.60 1.37 -19.69
CA MET A 76 -1.24 2.63 -19.28
C MET A 76 -2.74 2.62 -19.59
N SER A 77 -3.12 2.24 -20.82
CA SER A 77 -4.52 2.14 -21.22
C SER A 77 -5.32 1.17 -20.34
N THR A 78 -4.75 -0.01 -20.07
CA THR A 78 -5.38 -1.00 -19.21
C THR A 78 -5.56 -0.47 -17.79
N TRP A 79 -4.53 0.19 -17.26
CA TRP A 79 -4.58 0.81 -15.94
C TRP A 79 -5.66 1.91 -15.87
N LEU A 80 -5.73 2.79 -16.88
CA LEU A 80 -6.74 3.85 -16.96
C LEU A 80 -8.16 3.28 -17.03
N GLN A 81 -8.38 2.17 -17.75
CA GLN A 81 -9.69 1.52 -17.79
C GLN A 81 -10.11 0.93 -16.44
N ALA A 82 -9.16 0.37 -15.69
CA ALA A 82 -9.40 -0.23 -14.37
C ALA A 82 -9.61 0.83 -13.27
N ASN A 83 -9.00 2.01 -13.42
CA ASN A 83 -8.93 3.05 -12.40
C ASN A 83 -9.68 4.33 -12.79
N LYS A 84 -10.72 4.21 -13.59
CA LYS A 84 -11.56 5.37 -13.93
C LYS A 84 -12.17 5.98 -12.67
N PRO A 85 -12.09 7.31 -12.48
CA PRO A 85 -12.88 7.96 -11.46
C PRO A 85 -14.36 7.66 -11.70
N LEU A 86 -15.04 7.18 -10.66
CA LEU A 86 -16.46 6.80 -10.73
C LEU A 86 -17.40 8.02 -10.74
N THR A 87 -16.86 9.18 -10.51
CA THR A 87 -17.61 10.42 -10.49
C THR A 87 -17.38 11.15 -11.81
N ALA A 88 -18.38 11.12 -12.68
CA ALA A 88 -18.54 12.18 -13.67
C ALA A 88 -18.80 13.46 -12.85
N GLY A 89 -17.73 13.96 -12.23
CA GLY A 89 -17.78 15.01 -11.25
C GLY A 89 -17.93 16.36 -11.90
N GLU A 90 -18.55 17.26 -11.18
CA GLU A 90 -18.72 18.67 -11.54
C GLU A 90 -17.38 19.43 -11.66
N TYR A 91 -16.23 18.76 -11.27
CA TYR A 91 -14.93 19.44 -11.23
C TYR A 91 -13.80 18.52 -11.73
N TYR A 92 -13.27 18.80 -12.90
CA TYR A 92 -12.09 18.12 -13.51
C TYR A 92 -10.87 18.08 -12.58
N SER A 93 -10.69 19.07 -11.72
CA SER A 93 -9.60 19.09 -10.75
C SER A 93 -9.69 17.96 -9.73
N ASN A 94 -10.93 17.61 -9.30
CA ASN A 94 -11.15 16.53 -8.35
C ASN A 94 -10.87 15.18 -8.99
N ASP A 95 -11.27 14.97 -10.24
CA ASP A 95 -11.01 13.74 -10.99
C ASP A 95 -9.51 13.58 -11.26
N ALA A 96 -8.80 14.66 -11.61
CA ALA A 96 -7.36 14.64 -11.81
C ALA A 96 -6.60 14.31 -10.52
N MET A 97 -7.01 14.88 -9.38
CA MET A 97 -6.42 14.56 -8.08
C MET A 97 -6.73 13.14 -7.63
N ALA A 98 -7.94 12.64 -7.87
CA ALA A 98 -8.31 11.26 -7.60
C ALA A 98 -7.47 10.28 -8.41
N MET A 99 -7.30 10.53 -9.72
CA MET A 99 -6.46 9.73 -10.59
C MET A 99 -4.99 9.77 -10.18
N LEU A 100 -4.47 10.94 -9.81
CA LEU A 100 -3.10 11.08 -9.30
C LEU A 100 -2.88 10.28 -8.02
N ASN A 101 -3.84 10.28 -7.08
CA ASN A 101 -3.75 9.51 -5.85
C ASN A 101 -3.79 8.00 -6.12
N LEU A 102 -4.61 7.53 -7.05
CA LEU A 102 -4.63 6.13 -7.49
C LEU A 102 -3.29 5.74 -8.10
N ALA A 103 -2.74 6.56 -8.99
CA ALA A 103 -1.43 6.32 -9.59
C ALA A 103 -0.32 6.23 -8.54
N ARG A 104 -0.33 7.13 -7.55
CA ARG A 104 0.63 7.12 -6.45
C ARG A 104 0.52 5.85 -5.60
N ASN A 105 -0.69 5.40 -5.30
CA ASN A 105 -0.92 4.17 -4.53
C ASN A 105 -0.43 2.92 -5.27
N ASP A 106 -0.59 2.91 -6.59
CA ASP A 106 -0.11 1.82 -7.46
C ASP A 106 1.38 1.92 -7.80
N GLY A 107 2.04 3.02 -7.36
CA GLY A 107 3.46 3.24 -7.61
C GLY A 107 3.79 3.54 -9.07
N VAL A 108 2.86 4.15 -9.81
CA VAL A 108 3.11 4.63 -11.16
C VAL A 108 3.22 6.15 -11.19
N TRP A 109 4.13 6.64 -12.01
CA TRP A 109 4.36 8.07 -12.14
C TRP A 109 3.24 8.74 -12.95
N MET A 110 2.63 9.75 -12.35
CA MET A 110 1.66 10.62 -12.98
C MET A 110 1.83 12.04 -12.45
N GLY A 111 1.63 13.04 -13.30
CA GLY A 111 1.68 14.45 -12.97
C GLY A 111 0.37 15.15 -13.32
N LEU A 112 0.24 16.40 -12.90
CA LEU A 112 -0.85 17.29 -13.26
C LEU A 112 -0.34 18.34 -14.25
N MET A 113 -1.14 18.61 -15.28
CA MET A 113 -0.85 19.64 -16.28
C MET A 113 -2.04 20.59 -16.38
N PRO A 114 -1.95 21.80 -15.83
CA PRO A 114 -2.96 22.82 -16.07
C PRO A 114 -2.85 23.32 -17.50
N ILE A 115 -3.95 23.33 -18.22
CA ILE A 115 -4.03 23.85 -19.59
C ILE A 115 -4.98 25.02 -19.62
N LYS A 116 -4.50 26.18 -20.07
CA LYS A 116 -5.34 27.33 -20.35
C LYS A 116 -5.99 27.14 -21.71
N ILE A 117 -7.29 27.13 -21.76
CA ILE A 117 -8.02 27.05 -23.05
C ILE A 117 -8.40 28.48 -23.43
N ASP A 118 -7.88 28.93 -24.53
CA ASP A 118 -8.33 30.17 -25.13
C ASP A 118 -9.80 30.03 -25.52
N SER A 119 -10.57 31.07 -25.29
CA SER A 119 -12.02 31.20 -25.19
C SER A 119 -12.83 30.85 -26.47
N TYR A 120 -12.32 30.02 -27.36
CA TYR A 120 -12.97 29.67 -28.63
C TYR A 120 -13.47 28.23 -28.77
N SER A 121 -13.25 27.38 -27.79
CA SER A 121 -13.82 26.02 -27.80
C SER A 121 -15.10 25.98 -26.95
N SER A 122 -16.23 26.09 -27.62
CA SER A 122 -17.56 26.22 -27.01
C SER A 122 -18.16 24.93 -26.47
N THR A 123 -17.45 23.82 -26.47
CA THR A 123 -17.99 22.49 -26.16
C THR A 123 -17.45 21.85 -24.88
N LEU A 124 -16.42 22.40 -24.26
CA LEU A 124 -15.94 21.93 -22.96
C LEU A 124 -16.65 22.71 -21.86
N THR A 125 -17.58 22.05 -21.18
CA THR A 125 -18.62 22.68 -20.38
C THR A 125 -18.27 22.97 -18.92
N VAL A 126 -17.05 22.84 -18.46
CA VAL A 126 -16.71 23.16 -17.06
C VAL A 126 -15.44 23.98 -16.93
N PRO A 127 -15.55 25.30 -16.75
CA PRO A 127 -14.38 26.11 -16.40
C PRO A 127 -13.99 25.86 -14.94
N ILE A 128 -12.69 25.66 -14.70
CA ILE A 128 -12.10 25.95 -13.38
C ILE A 128 -12.24 27.47 -13.20
N ASP A 129 -12.50 27.94 -11.98
CA ASP A 129 -12.47 29.35 -11.65
C ASP A 129 -11.21 30.00 -12.24
N GLY A 130 -11.36 30.73 -13.34
CA GLY A 130 -10.24 31.29 -14.11
C GLY A 130 -10.01 30.71 -15.51
N GLY A 131 -10.86 29.81 -16.04
CA GLY A 131 -10.86 29.36 -17.45
C GLY A 131 -9.76 28.38 -17.84
N GLY A 132 -9.41 27.42 -16.98
CA GLY A 132 -8.43 26.38 -17.29
C GLY A 132 -8.93 24.98 -16.96
N TYR A 133 -8.28 23.97 -17.54
CA TYR A 133 -8.52 22.55 -17.26
C TYR A 133 -7.28 21.93 -16.64
N VAL A 134 -7.46 20.93 -15.77
CA VAL A 134 -6.35 20.13 -15.24
C VAL A 134 -6.43 18.74 -15.86
N PHE A 135 -5.40 18.40 -16.61
CA PHE A 135 -5.20 17.08 -17.17
C PHE A 135 -4.17 16.30 -16.35
N CYS A 136 -4.19 14.99 -16.45
CA CYS A 136 -3.10 14.16 -15.98
C CYS A 136 -2.06 13.97 -17.09
N VAL A 137 -0.80 13.83 -16.70
CA VAL A 137 0.30 13.49 -17.60
C VAL A 137 0.95 12.22 -17.09
N ALA A 138 1.12 11.23 -17.96
CA ALA A 138 1.87 10.03 -17.67
C ALA A 138 3.06 9.88 -18.64
N VAL A 139 4.07 9.14 -18.18
CA VAL A 139 5.24 8.82 -18.99
C VAL A 139 5.36 7.29 -19.16
N VAL A 140 5.70 6.86 -20.35
CA VAL A 140 6.00 5.48 -20.70
C VAL A 140 7.52 5.26 -20.69
N ALA A 141 7.97 4.03 -20.54
CA ALA A 141 9.38 3.68 -20.37
C ALA A 141 10.30 4.14 -21.50
N ASP A 142 9.76 4.36 -22.72
CA ASP A 142 10.49 4.94 -23.85
C ASP A 142 10.66 6.47 -23.78
N GLY A 143 10.19 7.10 -22.69
CA GLY A 143 10.22 8.54 -22.51
C GLY A 143 9.07 9.30 -23.16
N THR A 144 8.12 8.61 -23.78
CA THR A 144 6.96 9.25 -24.38
C THR A 144 5.98 9.72 -23.30
N PHE A 145 5.54 10.98 -23.42
CA PHE A 145 4.53 11.57 -22.54
C PHE A 145 3.14 11.47 -23.18
N TYR A 146 2.16 11.25 -22.33
CA TYR A 146 0.75 11.21 -22.68
C TYR A 146 -0.06 12.15 -21.81
N LEU A 147 -0.91 12.94 -22.47
CA LEU A 147 -1.93 13.75 -21.81
C LEU A 147 -3.18 12.90 -21.65
N ILE A 148 -3.74 12.90 -20.44
CA ILE A 148 -4.86 12.05 -20.04
C ILE A 148 -5.98 12.95 -19.57
N ASP A 149 -7.17 12.79 -20.15
CA ASP A 149 -8.38 13.40 -19.63
C ASP A 149 -8.84 12.61 -18.38
N PRO A 150 -8.85 13.23 -17.18
CA PRO A 150 -9.19 12.52 -15.98
C PRO A 150 -10.67 12.13 -15.89
N SER A 151 -11.55 12.78 -16.64
CA SER A 151 -12.99 12.55 -16.59
C SER A 151 -13.41 11.25 -17.26
N ASP A 152 -12.73 10.86 -18.34
CA ASP A 152 -13.08 9.67 -19.12
C ASP A 152 -11.93 8.70 -19.34
N GLY A 153 -10.70 9.09 -18.93
CA GLY A 153 -9.49 8.29 -19.10
C GLY A 153 -8.99 8.21 -20.53
N ASN A 154 -9.51 9.05 -21.43
CA ASN A 154 -8.97 9.19 -22.77
C ASN A 154 -7.58 9.82 -22.71
N PHE A 155 -6.69 9.47 -23.64
CA PHE A 155 -5.34 9.98 -23.64
C PHE A 155 -4.80 10.22 -25.03
N LYS A 156 -3.85 11.15 -25.13
CA LYS A 156 -3.19 11.55 -26.39
C LYS A 156 -1.69 11.67 -26.16
N ARG A 157 -0.89 11.22 -27.13
CA ARG A 157 0.56 11.43 -27.10
C ARG A 157 0.89 12.92 -27.19
N LEU A 158 1.73 13.39 -26.27
CA LEU A 158 2.31 14.72 -26.33
C LEU A 158 3.49 14.72 -27.28
N THR A 159 3.36 15.44 -28.39
CA THR A 159 4.43 15.58 -29.39
C THR A 159 5.31 16.80 -29.17
N SER A 160 4.84 17.77 -28.39
CA SER A 160 5.63 18.93 -27.95
C SER A 160 5.07 19.43 -26.62
N MET A 161 5.94 19.94 -25.76
CA MET A 161 5.57 20.66 -24.52
C MET A 161 5.43 22.17 -24.79
N SER A 162 5.07 22.60 -25.98
CA SER A 162 4.85 24.02 -26.24
C SER A 162 3.62 24.51 -25.46
N ALA A 163 3.69 25.72 -24.92
CA ALA A 163 2.64 26.38 -24.16
C ALA A 163 1.35 26.60 -24.98
N GLU A 164 1.37 26.32 -26.27
CA GLU A 164 0.25 26.40 -27.21
C GLU A 164 -0.29 25.01 -27.54
N PHE A 165 -0.66 24.24 -26.56
CA PHE A 165 -1.41 23.00 -26.81
C PHE A 165 -2.84 23.39 -27.17
N LYS A 166 -3.19 23.32 -28.46
CA LYS A 166 -4.57 23.46 -28.92
C LYS A 166 -5.25 22.10 -28.84
N TRP A 167 -6.20 21.98 -27.95
CA TRP A 167 -7.13 20.86 -27.91
C TRP A 167 -8.09 21.02 -29.10
N ASP A 168 -7.97 20.14 -30.06
CA ASP A 168 -8.92 20.07 -31.17
C ASP A 168 -10.07 19.14 -30.77
N ASP A 169 -11.27 19.70 -30.69
CA ASP A 169 -12.53 19.03 -30.38
C ASP A 169 -12.85 17.84 -31.31
N THR A 170 -12.25 17.83 -32.53
CA THR A 170 -12.44 16.75 -33.49
C THR A 170 -11.61 15.51 -33.20
N THR A 171 -10.58 15.61 -32.38
CA THR A 171 -9.77 14.48 -31.92
C THR A 171 -10.28 14.00 -30.59
N LYS A 172 -11.36 13.23 -30.57
CA LYS A 172 -11.65 12.33 -29.43
C LYS A 172 -10.36 11.57 -29.17
N LEU A 173 -9.85 11.69 -27.94
CA LEU A 173 -8.69 10.92 -27.50
C LEU A 173 -8.98 9.46 -27.82
N SER A 174 -8.25 8.91 -28.77
CA SER A 174 -8.58 7.62 -29.35
C SER A 174 -8.38 6.54 -28.29
N LYS A 175 -9.44 5.81 -27.99
CA LYS A 175 -9.38 4.56 -27.22
C LYS A 175 -8.64 3.44 -27.96
N ASN A 176 -8.29 3.67 -29.23
CA ASN A 176 -7.74 2.67 -30.12
C ASN A 176 -6.26 2.98 -30.37
N LEU A 177 -5.41 2.49 -29.46
CA LEU A 177 -4.04 2.18 -29.80
C LEU A 177 -4.04 0.72 -30.28
N HIS A 178 -4.08 0.55 -31.62
CA HIS A 178 -3.72 -0.72 -32.25
C HIS A 178 -2.21 -0.91 -32.18
#